data_4ada13ed0055835aa10a23771dcccbb8
#
_entry.id   4ada13ed0055835aa10a23771dcccbb8
#
_cell.length_a   1.000
_cell.length_b   1.000
_cell.length_c   1.000
_cell.angle_alpha   90.00
_cell.angle_beta   90.00
_cell.angle_gamma   90.00
#
_symmetry.space_group_name_H-M   'P 1'
#
loop_
_entity.id
_entity.type
_entity.pdbx_description
1 polymer ?
#
loop_
_entity_poly.entity_id
_entity_poly.type
_entity_poly.pdbx_seq_one_letter_code
_entity_poly.pdbx_strand_id
1 'polypeptide(L)'
;MPDISDEEIRSEIMKLHQAVFEEFDYEMKYLRPPKGEFSQRTLAITKKLGYTTVMWSFAYDDWEESKQGREEYARNKILSNTHNGEVMLLHANSKDNCNILDSIIKEIKKCGYEFKTLDEFLK
;
A
#
# COMPACT_ATOMS: atom_id res chain seq x y z
N MET A 1 1.25 -14.64 -5.24
CA MET A 1 2.25 -15.07 -4.22
C MET A 1 1.96 -16.43 -3.58
N PRO A 2 0.74 -16.76 -3.15
CA PRO A 2 0.47 -18.08 -2.53
C PRO A 2 0.68 -19.28 -3.46
N ASP A 3 0.61 -19.05 -4.76
CA ASP A 3 0.61 -20.11 -5.77
C ASP A 3 2.00 -20.50 -6.31
N ILE A 4 3.04 -19.81 -5.85
CA ILE A 4 4.42 -20.06 -6.24
C ILE A 4 5.20 -20.75 -5.10
N SER A 5 6.36 -21.31 -5.43
CA SER A 5 7.20 -22.01 -4.44
C SER A 5 7.81 -21.05 -3.40
N ASP A 6 8.26 -21.61 -2.29
CA ASP A 6 8.95 -20.85 -1.24
C ASP A 6 10.20 -20.15 -1.76
N GLU A 7 10.94 -20.79 -2.65
CA GLU A 7 12.15 -20.24 -3.25
C GLU A 7 11.82 -19.08 -4.17
N GLU A 8 10.76 -19.18 -4.95
CA GLU A 8 10.29 -18.10 -5.81
C GLU A 8 9.83 -16.90 -4.99
N ILE A 9 9.08 -17.11 -3.91
CA ILE A 9 8.65 -16.03 -3.00
C ILE A 9 9.89 -15.30 -2.44
N ARG A 10 10.87 -16.04 -1.93
CA ARG A 10 12.11 -15.47 -1.40
C ARG A 10 12.87 -14.70 -2.48
N SER A 11 12.97 -15.28 -3.66
CA SER A 11 13.67 -14.65 -4.79
C SER A 11 13.01 -13.34 -5.21
N GLU A 12 11.69 -13.30 -5.33
CA GLU A 12 10.96 -12.06 -5.68
C GLU A 12 11.18 -10.95 -4.66
N ILE A 13 11.05 -11.26 -3.37
CA ILE A 13 11.25 -10.28 -2.31
C ILE A 13 12.69 -9.79 -2.28
N MET A 14 13.66 -10.70 -2.29
CA MET A 14 15.07 -10.34 -2.12
C MET A 14 15.69 -9.67 -3.34
N LYS A 15 15.22 -9.97 -4.55
CA LYS A 15 15.66 -9.24 -5.75
C LYS A 15 15.28 -7.77 -5.68
N LEU A 16 14.06 -7.48 -5.28
CA LEU A 16 13.61 -6.09 -5.12
C LEU A 16 14.33 -5.41 -3.96
N HIS A 17 14.50 -6.11 -2.83
CA HIS A 17 15.26 -5.61 -1.68
C HIS A 17 16.66 -5.17 -2.08
N GLN A 18 17.37 -6.05 -2.78
CA GLN A 18 18.73 -5.79 -3.23
C GLN A 18 18.79 -4.59 -4.19
N ALA A 19 17.90 -4.54 -5.16
CA ALA A 19 17.85 -3.43 -6.12
C ALA A 19 17.61 -2.08 -5.43
N VAL A 20 16.67 -2.02 -4.48
CA VAL A 20 16.41 -0.79 -3.73
C VAL A 20 17.58 -0.42 -2.83
N PHE A 21 18.21 -1.40 -2.19
CA PHE A 21 19.38 -1.15 -1.36
C PHE A 21 20.57 -0.61 -2.16
N GLU A 22 20.85 -1.20 -3.32
CA GLU A 22 21.94 -0.76 -4.18
C GLU A 22 21.73 0.64 -4.76
N GLU A 23 20.50 0.99 -5.11
CA GLU A 23 20.19 2.27 -5.74
C GLU A 23 20.05 3.40 -4.70
N PHE A 24 19.46 3.12 -3.52
CA PHE A 24 19.04 4.14 -2.57
C PHE A 24 19.66 4.01 -1.18
N ASP A 25 20.51 3.00 -0.94
CA ASP A 25 21.05 2.67 0.39
C ASP A 25 19.93 2.56 1.45
N TYR A 26 18.80 1.96 1.06
CA TYR A 26 17.63 1.83 1.90
C TYR A 26 17.22 0.36 2.07
N GLU A 27 17.13 -0.07 3.32
CA GLU A 27 16.60 -1.39 3.68
C GLU A 27 15.08 -1.34 3.81
N MET A 28 14.39 -2.01 2.90
CA MET A 28 12.94 -2.15 2.98
C MET A 28 12.55 -3.06 4.14
N LYS A 29 11.48 -2.69 4.86
CA LYS A 29 10.98 -3.40 6.05
C LYS A 29 9.55 -3.90 5.91
N TYR A 30 8.82 -3.36 4.98
CA TYR A 30 7.38 -3.59 4.82
C TYR A 30 7.08 -4.21 3.48
N LEU A 31 6.15 -5.16 3.48
CA LEU A 31 5.69 -5.82 2.28
C LEU A 31 4.17 -5.79 2.23
N ARG A 32 3.64 -5.30 1.13
CA ARG A 32 2.22 -5.41 0.81
C ARG A 32 2.04 -6.59 -0.15
N PRO A 33 1.25 -7.62 0.22
CA PRO A 33 1.01 -8.74 -0.68
C PRO A 33 0.37 -8.28 -1.99
N PRO A 34 0.88 -8.71 -3.15
CA PRO A 34 0.24 -8.43 -4.42
C PRO A 34 -1.22 -8.90 -4.41
N LYS A 35 -2.14 -8.06 -4.89
CA LYS A 35 -3.60 -8.29 -4.88
C LYS A 35 -4.20 -8.56 -3.49
N GLY A 36 -3.45 -8.40 -2.41
CA GLY A 36 -3.87 -8.77 -1.07
C GLY A 36 -3.94 -10.28 -0.83
N GLU A 37 -3.37 -11.07 -1.71
CA GLU A 37 -3.37 -12.53 -1.60
C GLU A 37 -2.25 -13.03 -0.69
N PHE A 38 -2.61 -13.77 0.36
CA PHE A 38 -1.66 -14.32 1.31
C PHE A 38 -2.12 -15.69 1.82
N SER A 39 -1.20 -16.40 2.43
CA SER A 39 -1.45 -17.63 3.17
C SER A 39 -0.59 -17.64 4.43
N GLN A 40 -0.86 -18.58 5.35
CA GLN A 40 0.01 -18.74 6.53
C GLN A 40 1.47 -18.97 6.11
N ARG A 41 1.67 -19.75 5.04
CA ARG A 41 2.99 -20.02 4.48
C ARG A 41 3.69 -18.73 3.99
N THR A 42 3.01 -17.93 3.17
CA THR A 42 3.60 -16.69 2.65
C THR A 42 3.90 -15.67 3.75
N LEU A 43 3.04 -15.56 4.75
CA LEU A 43 3.29 -14.71 5.92
C LEU A 43 4.50 -15.17 6.72
N ALA A 44 4.65 -16.48 6.91
CA ALA A 44 5.79 -17.04 7.63
C ALA A 44 7.12 -16.78 6.89
N ILE A 45 7.14 -16.93 5.57
CA ILE A 45 8.32 -16.65 4.74
C ILE A 45 8.68 -15.17 4.82
N THR A 46 7.71 -14.30 4.61
CA THR A 46 7.89 -12.85 4.67
C THR A 46 8.49 -12.42 6.01
N LYS A 47 7.95 -12.95 7.12
CA LYS A 47 8.46 -12.68 8.47
C LYS A 47 9.89 -13.18 8.66
N LYS A 48 10.21 -14.39 8.17
CA LYS A 48 11.58 -14.94 8.25
C LYS A 48 12.61 -14.10 7.49
N LEU A 49 12.18 -13.40 6.45
CA LEU A 49 13.03 -12.47 5.70
C LEU A 49 13.19 -11.11 6.37
N GLY A 50 12.59 -10.90 7.54
CA GLY A 50 12.67 -9.65 8.29
C GLY A 50 11.63 -8.60 7.92
N TYR A 51 10.62 -8.97 7.15
CA TYR A 51 9.58 -8.06 6.70
C TYR A 51 8.33 -8.11 7.59
N THR A 52 7.69 -6.99 7.74
CA THR A 52 6.33 -6.89 8.28
C THR A 52 5.34 -6.80 7.13
N THR A 53 4.40 -7.71 7.08
CA THR A 53 3.31 -7.67 6.09
C THR A 53 2.31 -6.59 6.48
N VAL A 54 2.00 -5.71 5.54
CA VAL A 54 1.04 -4.62 5.74
C VAL A 54 -0.14 -4.82 4.81
N MET A 55 -1.33 -4.86 5.39
CA MET A 55 -2.60 -4.84 4.68
C MET A 55 -3.21 -3.45 4.77
N TRP A 56 -4.37 -3.25 4.16
CA TRP A 56 -5.06 -1.95 4.14
C TRP A 56 -6.48 -2.08 4.67
N SER A 57 -7.02 -0.99 5.16
CA SER A 57 -8.40 -0.91 5.65
C SER A 57 -9.33 -0.22 4.67
N PHE A 58 -8.79 0.47 3.69
CA PHE A 58 -9.54 1.12 2.61
C PHE A 58 -8.83 1.00 1.28
N ALA A 59 -9.59 0.68 0.24
CA ALA A 59 -9.21 0.76 -1.17
C ALA A 59 -10.48 0.92 -2.01
N TYR A 60 -10.32 1.39 -3.24
CA TYR A 60 -11.39 1.41 -4.22
C TYR A 60 -10.85 1.04 -5.61
N ASP A 61 -11.69 0.96 -6.61
CA ASP A 61 -11.34 0.48 -7.96
C ASP A 61 -10.58 1.53 -8.81
N ASP A 62 -9.57 2.15 -8.23
CA ASP A 62 -8.72 3.17 -8.84
C ASP A 62 -7.70 2.62 -9.85
N TRP A 63 -7.43 1.33 -9.77
CA TRP A 63 -6.46 0.64 -10.63
C TRP A 63 -7.00 0.29 -12.03
N GLU A 64 -8.31 0.38 -12.24
CA GLU A 64 -8.94 0.08 -13.53
C GLU A 64 -8.75 1.23 -14.51
N GLU A 65 -7.96 1.02 -15.54
CA GLU A 65 -7.68 2.05 -16.57
C GLU A 65 -8.93 2.50 -17.32
N SER A 66 -9.91 1.61 -17.47
CA SER A 66 -11.20 1.92 -18.10
C SER A 66 -12.11 2.83 -17.27
N LYS A 67 -11.80 3.03 -16.00
CA LYS A 67 -12.63 3.78 -15.05
C LYS A 67 -11.96 5.08 -14.57
N GLN A 68 -11.23 5.76 -15.43
CA GLN A 68 -10.66 7.06 -15.15
C GLN A 68 -11.66 8.19 -15.45
N GLY A 69 -11.37 9.40 -14.95
CA GLY A 69 -12.25 10.57 -15.11
C GLY A 69 -13.39 10.63 -14.09
N ARG A 70 -13.22 10.01 -12.93
CA ARG A 70 -14.23 9.94 -11.85
C ARG A 70 -13.73 10.62 -10.58
N GLU A 71 -13.18 11.82 -10.69
CA GLU A 71 -12.56 12.51 -9.56
C GLU A 71 -13.51 12.73 -8.38
N GLU A 72 -14.76 13.10 -8.67
CA GLU A 72 -15.78 13.29 -7.62
C GLU A 72 -16.14 11.97 -6.93
N TYR A 73 -16.31 10.90 -7.69
CA TYR A 73 -16.52 9.56 -7.16
C TYR A 73 -15.35 9.12 -6.26
N ALA A 74 -14.12 9.29 -6.73
CA ALA A 74 -12.92 8.96 -5.97
C ALA A 74 -12.85 9.77 -4.66
N ARG A 75 -13.08 11.07 -4.72
CA ARG A 75 -13.12 11.95 -3.56
C ARG A 75 -14.15 11.49 -2.54
N ASN A 76 -15.36 11.22 -2.97
CA ASN A 76 -16.44 10.77 -2.08
C ASN A 76 -16.11 9.43 -1.43
N LYS A 77 -15.55 8.49 -2.19
CA LYS A 77 -15.11 7.18 -1.65
C LYS A 77 -14.05 7.33 -0.58
N ILE A 78 -13.03 8.12 -0.85
CA ILE A 78 -11.92 8.33 0.10
C ILE A 78 -12.43 9.02 1.37
N LEU A 79 -13.10 10.14 1.23
CA LEU A 79 -13.54 10.95 2.38
C LEU A 79 -14.60 10.27 3.22
N SER A 80 -15.55 9.56 2.62
CA SER A 80 -16.61 8.88 3.37
C SER A 80 -16.12 7.65 4.14
N ASN A 81 -14.95 7.11 3.81
CA ASN A 81 -14.35 5.96 4.48
C ASN A 81 -13.16 6.32 5.38
N THR A 82 -12.85 7.59 5.53
CA THR A 82 -11.75 8.04 6.40
C THR A 82 -12.06 7.72 7.87
N HIS A 83 -11.10 7.10 8.55
CA HIS A 83 -11.25 6.65 9.93
C HIS A 83 -9.90 6.63 10.66
N ASN A 84 -9.95 6.57 12.00
CA ASN A 84 -8.75 6.43 12.82
C ASN A 84 -8.03 5.12 12.55
N GLY A 85 -6.71 5.18 12.45
CA GLY A 85 -5.88 4.00 12.18
C GLY A 85 -5.99 3.48 10.74
N GLU A 86 -6.50 4.29 9.82
CA GLU A 86 -6.64 3.91 8.42
C GLU A 86 -5.29 3.66 7.76
N VAL A 87 -5.20 2.54 7.07
CA VAL A 87 -4.15 2.29 6.06
C VAL A 87 -4.84 2.33 4.70
N MET A 88 -4.61 3.40 3.97
CA MET A 88 -5.25 3.66 2.69
C MET A 88 -4.38 3.16 1.54
N LEU A 89 -4.96 2.34 0.67
CA LEU A 89 -4.32 1.89 -0.55
C LEU A 89 -4.82 2.69 -1.74
N LEU A 90 -3.91 3.43 -2.36
CA LEU A 90 -4.16 4.17 -3.60
C LEU A 90 -3.12 3.77 -4.65
N HIS A 91 -3.55 3.66 -5.91
CA HIS A 91 -2.68 3.26 -7.00
C HIS A 91 -2.13 4.47 -7.77
N ALA A 92 -0.85 4.41 -8.09
CA ALA A 92 -0.13 5.51 -8.76
C ALA A 92 -0.50 5.65 -10.25
N ASN A 93 -1.08 4.61 -10.86
CA ASN A 93 -1.57 4.67 -12.24
C ASN A 93 -2.93 5.36 -12.38
N SER A 94 -3.56 5.74 -11.28
CA SER A 94 -4.83 6.47 -11.29
C SER A 94 -4.61 7.95 -11.55
N LYS A 95 -5.10 8.44 -12.67
CA LYS A 95 -5.11 9.87 -12.99
C LYS A 95 -5.99 10.66 -12.02
N ASP A 96 -7.12 10.07 -11.61
CA ASP A 96 -8.03 10.69 -10.63
C ASP A 96 -7.32 10.91 -9.29
N ASN A 97 -6.62 9.90 -8.77
CA ASN A 97 -5.83 10.03 -7.54
C ASN A 97 -4.77 11.12 -7.66
N CYS A 98 -4.07 11.17 -8.77
CA CYS A 98 -3.06 12.20 -9.01
C CYS A 98 -3.66 13.60 -8.93
N ASN A 99 -4.81 13.81 -9.56
CA ASN A 99 -5.46 15.11 -9.64
C ASN A 99 -6.05 15.59 -8.31
N ILE A 100 -6.51 14.67 -7.45
CA ILE A 100 -7.21 15.03 -6.21
C ILE A 100 -6.35 14.89 -4.95
N LEU A 101 -5.19 14.27 -5.03
CA LEU A 101 -4.39 13.88 -3.85
C LEU A 101 -4.07 15.04 -2.91
N ASP A 102 -3.61 16.16 -3.43
CA ASP A 102 -3.28 17.35 -2.62
C ASP A 102 -4.50 17.86 -1.84
N SER A 103 -5.64 17.99 -2.53
CA SER A 103 -6.87 18.47 -1.89
C SER A 103 -7.43 17.46 -0.88
N ILE A 104 -7.32 16.16 -1.14
CA ILE A 104 -7.73 15.11 -0.22
C ILE A 104 -6.90 15.14 1.06
N ILE A 105 -5.59 15.26 0.95
CA ILE A 105 -4.69 15.38 2.10
C ILE A 105 -5.08 16.58 2.98
N LYS A 106 -5.32 17.72 2.34
CA LYS A 106 -5.74 18.94 3.05
C LYS A 106 -7.09 18.78 3.76
N GLU A 107 -8.07 18.16 3.10
CA GLU A 107 -9.38 17.93 3.71
C GLU A 107 -9.34 16.95 4.88
N ILE A 108 -8.61 15.86 4.75
CA ILE A 108 -8.43 14.87 5.83
C ILE A 108 -7.78 15.55 7.05
N LYS A 109 -6.76 16.39 6.85
CA LYS A 109 -6.14 17.18 7.92
C LYS A 109 -7.13 18.15 8.58
N LYS A 110 -7.97 18.81 7.80
CA LYS A 110 -9.02 19.71 8.33
C LYS A 110 -10.01 18.98 9.22
N CYS A 111 -10.26 17.70 8.96
CA CYS A 111 -11.14 16.85 9.78
C CYS A 111 -10.48 16.40 11.10
N GLY A 112 -9.25 16.82 11.37
CA GLY A 112 -8.52 16.50 12.60
C GLY A 112 -7.65 15.25 12.54
N TYR A 113 -7.49 14.64 11.37
CA TYR A 113 -6.60 13.49 11.18
C TYR A 113 -5.15 13.92 10.94
N GLU A 114 -4.23 13.08 11.36
CA GLU A 114 -2.81 13.21 11.08
C GLU A 114 -2.34 12.07 10.18
N PHE A 115 -1.44 12.38 9.25
CA PHE A 115 -0.75 11.36 8.45
C PHE A 115 0.53 10.95 9.17
N LYS A 116 0.76 9.65 9.25
CA LYS A 116 1.96 9.07 9.87
C LYS A 116 2.58 8.01 8.97
N THR A 117 3.84 7.74 9.21
CA THR A 117 4.56 6.66 8.53
C THR A 117 4.21 5.31 9.13
N LEU A 118 4.50 4.22 8.42
CA LEU A 118 4.35 2.86 8.97
C LEU A 118 5.25 2.63 10.18
N ASP A 119 6.43 3.23 10.21
CA ASP A 119 7.33 3.15 11.38
C ASP A 119 6.68 3.73 12.64
N GLU A 120 5.94 4.82 12.51
CA GLU A 120 5.21 5.43 13.63
C GLU A 120 3.97 4.61 14.02
N PHE A 121 3.28 4.03 13.03
CA PHE A 121 2.06 3.25 13.25
C PHE A 121 2.35 1.93 14.00
N LEU A 122 3.49 1.30 13.74
CA LEU A 122 3.86 -0.02 14.27
C LEU A 122 4.74 0.03 15.54
N LYS A 123 4.88 1.19 16.09
CA LYS A 123 5.57 1.34 17.39
C LYS A 123 4.74 0.85 18.56
#